data_0b4757c82a84e740a699a56d311afe04
#
_entry.id   0b4757c82a84e740a699a56d311afe04
#
_cell.length_a   1.000
_cell.length_b   1.000
_cell.length_c   1.000
_cell.angle_alpha   90.00
_cell.angle_beta   90.00
_cell.angle_gamma   90.00
#
_symmetry.space_group_name_H-M   'P 1'
#
loop_
_entity.id
_entity.type
_entity.pdbx_description
1 polymer ?
#
loop_
_entity_poly.entity_id
_entity_poly.type
_entity_poly.pdbx_seq_one_letter_code
_entity_poly.pdbx_strand_id
1 'polypeptide(L)'
;GLPGEKEEDYAPLVNRMIALETHRGFSCRTYRDYLSYGDGKGNPLKFAKWLVRKLYGPRRILKKMDRFARSCPVEGAAMVGCISDGYRLSDMMPADVVRETTELEFEGHLFRAPAGYEYYLKKIYGDYMKLPPEEQRVTNHLFQAWWKEPEI
;
A
#
# COMPACT_ATOMS: atom_id res chain seq x y z
N GLY A 1 18.89 -11.10 -8.50
CA GLY A 1 18.02 -11.51 -9.60
C GLY A 1 16.57 -11.11 -9.29
N LEU A 2 15.75 -11.03 -10.33
CA LEU A 2 14.31 -10.83 -10.16
C LEU A 2 13.74 -12.05 -9.41
N PRO A 3 12.72 -11.84 -8.54
CA PRO A 3 11.96 -12.95 -7.98
C PRO A 3 11.35 -13.81 -9.11
N GLY A 4 10.95 -15.04 -8.79
CA GLY A 4 10.40 -15.98 -9.74
C GLY A 4 9.04 -15.59 -10.33
N GLU A 5 8.33 -16.54 -10.92
CA GLU A 5 7.06 -16.30 -11.60
C GLU A 5 5.84 -16.35 -10.67
N LYS A 6 6.03 -16.77 -9.41
CA LYS A 6 4.94 -16.94 -8.45
C LYS A 6 4.84 -15.76 -7.50
N GLU A 7 3.62 -15.45 -7.10
CA GLU A 7 3.32 -14.40 -6.11
C GLU A 7 4.12 -14.57 -4.80
N GLU A 8 4.28 -15.81 -4.35
CA GLU A 8 5.00 -16.18 -3.12
C GLU A 8 6.48 -15.78 -3.15
N ASP A 9 7.10 -15.76 -4.33
CA ASP A 9 8.51 -15.39 -4.51
C ASP A 9 8.78 -13.92 -4.16
N TYR A 10 7.72 -13.09 -4.15
CA TYR A 10 7.77 -11.66 -3.82
C TYR A 10 7.58 -11.38 -2.33
N ALA A 11 7.19 -12.38 -1.52
CA ALA A 11 6.97 -12.22 -0.09
C ALA A 11 8.16 -11.60 0.66
N PRO A 12 9.42 -11.95 0.39
CA PRO A 12 10.56 -11.29 1.05
C PRO A 12 10.66 -9.80 0.77
N LEU A 13 10.33 -9.35 -0.46
CA LEU A 13 10.33 -7.94 -0.84
C LEU A 13 9.24 -7.18 -0.10
N VAL A 14 8.01 -7.70 -0.11
CA VAL A 14 6.86 -7.13 0.59
C VAL A 14 7.13 -7.06 2.09
N ASN A 15 7.61 -8.13 2.72
CA ASN A 15 7.93 -8.17 4.15
C ASN A 15 9.02 -7.15 4.53
N ARG A 16 10.01 -6.95 3.66
CA ARG A 16 11.03 -5.93 3.88
C ARG A 16 10.45 -4.52 3.81
N MET A 17 9.54 -4.24 2.88
CA MET A 17 8.86 -2.95 2.81
C MET A 17 8.00 -2.71 4.04
N ILE A 18 7.19 -3.70 4.47
CA ILE A 18 6.39 -3.64 5.69
C ILE A 18 7.25 -3.31 6.92
N ALA A 19 8.43 -3.93 7.04
CA ALA A 19 9.33 -3.65 8.15
C ALA A 19 9.84 -2.19 8.13
N LEU A 20 10.11 -1.64 6.95
CA LEU A 20 10.50 -0.23 6.78
C LEU A 20 9.35 0.73 7.11
N GLU A 21 8.13 0.44 6.65
CA GLU A 21 6.94 1.22 6.96
C GLU A 21 6.62 1.22 8.46
N THR A 22 6.69 0.06 9.09
CA THR A 22 6.53 -0.08 10.54
C THR A 22 7.57 0.76 11.29
N HIS A 23 8.84 0.71 10.85
CA HIS A 23 9.89 1.53 11.44
C HIS A 23 9.62 3.02 11.24
N ARG A 24 9.20 3.46 10.06
CA ARG A 24 8.78 4.83 9.77
C ARG A 24 7.63 5.27 10.68
N GLY A 25 6.59 4.45 10.78
CA GLY A 25 5.45 4.71 11.64
C GLY A 25 5.87 4.98 13.09
N PHE A 26 6.69 4.12 13.67
CA PHE A 26 7.17 4.29 15.04
C PHE A 26 8.15 5.47 15.21
N SER A 27 8.90 5.85 14.17
CA SER A 27 9.79 7.02 14.24
C SER A 27 9.02 8.35 14.31
N CYS A 28 7.78 8.39 13.81
CA CYS A 28 6.92 9.58 13.84
C CYS A 28 6.11 9.70 15.15
N ARG A 29 5.92 8.61 15.91
CA ARG A 29 5.02 8.54 17.05
C ARG A 29 5.68 8.95 18.37
N THR A 30 4.85 9.35 19.34
CA THR A 30 5.29 9.54 20.71
C THR A 30 5.60 8.19 21.38
N TYR A 31 6.31 8.20 22.51
CA TYR A 31 6.56 6.97 23.27
C TYR A 31 5.26 6.34 23.79
N ARG A 32 4.29 7.17 24.18
CA ARG A 32 2.95 6.73 24.61
C ARG A 32 2.23 5.97 23.48
N ASP A 33 2.23 6.51 22.27
CA ASP A 33 1.64 5.86 21.10
C ASP A 33 2.38 4.56 20.73
N TYR A 34 3.71 4.54 20.90
CA TYR A 34 4.50 3.32 20.69
C TYR A 34 4.08 2.20 21.65
N LEU A 35 3.78 2.52 22.92
CA LEU A 35 3.34 1.54 23.91
C LEU A 35 1.93 1.03 23.65
N SER A 36 1.03 1.85 23.09
CA SER A 36 -0.36 1.45 22.81
C SER A 36 -0.49 0.33 21.77
N TYR A 37 0.56 0.08 20.97
CA TYR A 37 0.63 -1.05 20.02
C TYR A 37 1.06 -2.38 20.66
N GLY A 38 1.28 -2.41 21.95
CA GLY A 38 1.67 -3.60 22.70
C GLY A 38 0.81 -3.76 23.95
N ASP A 39 1.45 -4.17 25.03
CA ASP A 39 0.83 -4.37 26.34
C ASP A 39 0.60 -3.07 27.14
N GLY A 40 0.87 -1.92 26.55
CA GLY A 40 0.81 -0.61 27.20
C GLY A 40 1.90 -0.36 28.25
N LYS A 41 2.68 -1.37 28.62
CA LYS A 41 3.69 -1.30 29.68
C LYS A 41 5.05 -0.86 29.15
N GLY A 42 5.59 0.21 29.71
CA GLY A 42 6.93 0.69 29.41
C GLY A 42 8.00 -0.09 30.18
N ASN A 43 9.17 -0.24 29.55
CA ASN A 43 10.40 -0.67 30.22
C ASN A 43 11.61 -0.02 29.52
N PRO A 44 12.81 -0.03 30.18
CA PRO A 44 14.00 0.63 29.61
C PRO A 44 14.39 0.15 28.22
N LEU A 45 14.21 -1.14 27.91
CA LEU A 45 14.51 -1.69 26.60
C LEU A 45 13.54 -1.20 25.52
N LYS A 46 12.24 -1.12 25.81
CA LYS A 46 11.24 -0.55 24.90
C LYS A 46 11.51 0.94 24.65
N PHE A 47 11.88 1.68 25.70
CA PHE A 47 12.25 3.09 25.57
C PHE A 47 13.48 3.27 24.68
N ALA A 48 14.54 2.49 24.90
CA ALA A 48 15.74 2.53 24.08
C ALA A 48 15.45 2.21 22.61
N LYS A 49 14.64 1.18 22.32
CA LYS A 49 14.21 0.83 20.97
C LYS A 49 13.44 1.96 20.29
N TRP A 50 12.52 2.60 21.02
CA TRP A 50 11.77 3.76 20.53
C TRP A 50 12.71 4.94 20.25
N LEU A 51 13.62 5.26 21.18
CA LEU A 51 14.56 6.37 21.05
C LEU A 51 15.47 6.19 19.83
N VAL A 52 16.03 4.99 19.63
CA VAL A 52 16.84 4.68 18.44
C VAL A 52 16.04 4.92 17.15
N ARG A 53 14.79 4.46 17.07
CA ARG A 53 13.92 4.69 15.92
C ARG A 53 13.63 6.18 15.70
N LYS A 54 13.42 6.92 16.78
CA LYS A 54 13.18 8.37 16.77
C LYS A 54 14.39 9.14 16.27
N LEU A 55 15.59 8.82 16.75
CA LEU A 55 16.86 9.43 16.36
C LEU A 55 17.25 9.10 14.91
N TYR A 56 16.97 7.88 14.46
CA TYR A 56 17.19 7.51 13.05
C TYR A 56 16.38 8.38 12.11
N GLY A 57 15.15 8.71 12.50
CA GLY A 57 14.26 9.68 11.87
C GLY A 57 13.55 9.18 10.61
N PRO A 58 12.35 9.69 10.34
CA PRO A 58 11.52 9.23 9.23
C PRO A 58 12.11 9.53 7.86
N ARG A 59 12.84 10.63 7.70
CA ARG A 59 13.45 11.02 6.40
C ARG A 59 14.48 10.00 5.91
N ARG A 60 15.30 9.43 6.82
CA ARG A 60 16.28 8.42 6.46
C ARG A 60 15.60 7.11 6.06
N ILE A 61 14.50 6.77 6.75
CA ILE A 61 13.71 5.57 6.43
C ILE A 61 13.05 5.74 5.07
N LEU A 62 12.42 6.89 4.78
CA LEU A 62 11.82 7.17 3.47
C LEU A 62 12.84 7.05 2.33
N LYS A 63 14.05 7.61 2.50
CA LYS A 63 15.14 7.44 1.51
C LYS A 63 15.52 5.96 1.33
N LYS A 64 15.47 5.16 2.39
CA LYS A 64 15.76 3.72 2.32
C LYS A 64 14.65 2.95 1.62
N MET A 65 13.38 3.33 1.87
CA MET A 65 12.22 2.78 1.17
C MET A 65 12.26 3.09 -0.33
N ASP A 66 12.50 4.35 -0.69
CA ASP A 66 12.61 4.76 -2.10
C ASP A 66 13.76 4.03 -2.82
N ARG A 67 14.94 3.95 -2.20
CA ARG A 67 16.06 3.19 -2.76
C ARG A 67 15.73 1.71 -2.91
N PHE A 68 15.02 1.13 -1.96
CA PHE A 68 14.62 -0.25 -2.01
C PHE A 68 13.58 -0.48 -3.13
N ALA A 69 12.55 0.37 -3.25
CA ALA A 69 11.57 0.29 -4.32
C ALA A 69 12.24 0.39 -5.70
N ARG A 70 13.17 1.34 -5.88
CA ARG A 70 13.94 1.50 -7.14
C ARG A 70 14.90 0.35 -7.43
N SER A 71 15.24 -0.48 -6.46
CA SER A 71 16.06 -1.67 -6.68
C SER A 71 15.28 -2.87 -7.24
N CYS A 72 13.96 -2.74 -7.36
CA CYS A 72 13.07 -3.74 -7.95
C CYS A 72 12.72 -3.28 -9.38
N PRO A 73 13.46 -3.72 -10.42
CA PRO A 73 13.18 -3.31 -11.79
C PRO A 73 11.85 -3.89 -12.27
N VAL A 74 11.10 -3.12 -13.02
CA VAL A 74 9.84 -3.56 -13.65
C VAL A 74 10.11 -4.24 -14.99
N GLU A 75 11.17 -3.81 -15.68
CA GLU A 75 11.57 -4.38 -16.98
C GLU A 75 11.97 -5.85 -16.82
N GLY A 76 11.32 -6.70 -17.60
CA GLY A 76 11.56 -8.15 -17.57
C GLY A 76 10.98 -8.87 -16.34
N ALA A 77 10.27 -8.17 -15.47
CA ALA A 77 9.58 -8.82 -14.36
C ALA A 77 8.38 -9.65 -14.87
N ALA A 78 8.23 -10.88 -14.35
CA ALA A 78 7.07 -11.72 -14.66
C ALA A 78 5.82 -11.24 -13.90
N MET A 79 6.01 -10.69 -12.70
CA MET A 79 4.95 -10.16 -11.84
C MET A 79 5.23 -8.70 -11.50
N VAL A 80 4.16 -7.93 -11.35
CA VAL A 80 4.20 -6.53 -10.89
C VAL A 80 3.14 -6.31 -9.81
N GLY A 81 3.35 -5.31 -8.96
CA GLY A 81 2.41 -4.95 -7.91
C GLY A 81 2.96 -3.85 -7.02
N CYS A 82 2.10 -3.22 -6.25
CA CYS A 82 2.51 -2.20 -5.29
C CYS A 82 2.96 -2.85 -3.98
N ILE A 83 4.26 -2.79 -3.68
CA ILE A 83 4.81 -3.38 -2.45
C ILE A 83 4.61 -2.51 -1.20
N SER A 84 4.05 -1.31 -1.35
CA SER A 84 3.89 -0.31 -0.27
C SER A 84 2.44 0.04 0.05
N ASP A 85 1.48 -0.69 -0.48
CA ASP A 85 0.07 -0.48 -0.21
C ASP A 85 -0.51 -1.48 0.79
N GLY A 86 -1.82 -1.35 1.07
CA GLY A 86 -2.55 -2.22 1.99
C GLY A 86 -2.79 -3.63 1.46
N TYR A 87 -2.81 -3.82 0.15
CA TYR A 87 -3.09 -5.11 -0.49
C TYR A 87 -1.88 -6.05 -0.54
N ARG A 88 -0.65 -5.48 -0.55
CA ARG A 88 0.60 -6.23 -0.44
C ARG A 88 0.74 -7.32 -1.51
N LEU A 89 0.84 -8.59 -1.10
CA LEU A 89 0.94 -9.71 -2.04
C LEU A 89 -0.30 -9.88 -2.89
N SER A 90 -1.48 -9.54 -2.38
CA SER A 90 -2.73 -9.63 -3.14
C SER A 90 -2.76 -8.68 -4.35
N ASP A 91 -1.94 -7.62 -4.34
CA ASP A 91 -1.79 -6.69 -5.47
C ASP A 91 -0.78 -7.19 -6.53
N MET A 92 -0.02 -8.25 -6.25
CA MET A 92 0.90 -8.84 -7.22
C MET A 92 0.14 -9.55 -8.35
N MET A 93 0.41 -9.19 -9.59
CA MET A 93 -0.24 -9.74 -10.77
C MET A 93 0.76 -9.98 -11.91
N PRO A 94 0.44 -10.84 -12.88
CA PRO A 94 1.25 -10.98 -14.09
C PRO A 94 1.48 -9.64 -14.77
N ALA A 95 2.69 -9.39 -15.23
CA ALA A 95 3.08 -8.09 -15.75
C ALA A 95 2.34 -7.70 -17.05
N ASP A 96 1.87 -8.66 -17.82
CA ASP A 96 1.07 -8.48 -19.03
C ASP A 96 -0.30 -7.83 -18.75
N VAL A 97 -0.86 -8.03 -17.56
CA VAL A 97 -2.12 -7.39 -17.12
C VAL A 97 -2.06 -5.87 -17.22
N VAL A 98 -0.89 -5.26 -16.96
CA VAL A 98 -0.72 -3.80 -16.91
C VAL A 98 0.17 -3.22 -18.01
N ARG A 99 0.80 -4.07 -18.84
CA ARG A 99 1.71 -3.59 -19.90
C ARG A 99 0.98 -2.89 -21.02
N GLU A 100 -0.17 -3.41 -21.40
CA GLU A 100 -0.98 -2.84 -22.46
C GLU A 100 -2.08 -1.97 -21.86
N THR A 101 -2.47 -0.95 -22.60
CA THR A 101 -3.55 -0.05 -22.19
C THR A 101 -4.69 -0.12 -23.19
N THR A 102 -5.91 0.02 -22.69
CA THR A 102 -7.14 0.19 -23.47
C THR A 102 -7.81 1.49 -23.10
N GLU A 103 -8.76 1.93 -23.90
CA GLU A 103 -9.59 3.08 -23.59
C GLU A 103 -10.94 2.60 -23.05
N LEU A 104 -11.32 3.13 -21.90
CA LEU A 104 -12.62 2.90 -21.27
C LEU A 104 -13.38 4.21 -21.15
N GLU A 105 -14.67 4.16 -21.45
CA GLU A 105 -15.54 5.31 -21.31
C GLU A 105 -16.04 5.41 -19.85
N PHE A 106 -15.93 6.61 -19.28
CA PHE A 106 -16.51 6.95 -17.99
C PHE A 106 -17.11 8.36 -18.08
N GLU A 107 -18.39 8.50 -17.80
CA GLU A 107 -19.14 9.76 -17.86
C GLU A 107 -18.96 10.54 -19.19
N GLY A 108 -18.95 9.83 -20.31
CA GLY A 108 -18.80 10.42 -21.64
C GLY A 108 -17.36 10.80 -22.02
N HIS A 109 -16.39 10.44 -21.21
CA HIS A 109 -14.96 10.68 -21.46
C HIS A 109 -14.18 9.37 -21.59
N LEU A 110 -13.20 9.34 -22.47
CA LEU A 110 -12.31 8.20 -22.65
C LEU A 110 -11.09 8.33 -21.74
N PHE A 111 -10.82 7.29 -20.96
CA PHE A 111 -9.68 7.19 -20.06
C PHE A 111 -8.83 5.98 -20.42
N ARG A 112 -7.51 6.14 -20.34
CA ARG A 112 -6.60 5.00 -20.47
C ARG A 112 -6.61 4.16 -19.20
N ALA A 113 -6.83 2.86 -19.37
CA ALA A 113 -6.80 1.87 -18.30
C ALA A 113 -5.90 0.70 -18.73
N PRO A 114 -5.37 -0.11 -17.80
CA PRO A 114 -4.71 -1.37 -18.14
C PRO A 114 -5.64 -2.27 -18.95
N ALA A 115 -5.13 -2.89 -20.01
CA ALA A 115 -5.95 -3.80 -20.85
C ALA A 115 -6.48 -5.00 -20.04
N GLY A 116 -5.73 -5.46 -19.03
CA GLY A 116 -6.12 -6.52 -18.11
C GLY A 116 -6.94 -6.07 -16.90
N TYR A 117 -7.63 -4.93 -16.97
CA TYR A 117 -8.37 -4.36 -15.83
C TYR A 117 -9.39 -5.32 -15.21
N GLU A 118 -10.03 -6.19 -15.99
CA GLU A 118 -10.98 -7.18 -15.44
C GLU A 118 -10.28 -8.19 -14.54
N TYR A 119 -9.08 -8.66 -14.91
CA TYR A 119 -8.28 -9.55 -14.06
C TYR A 119 -7.94 -8.85 -12.74
N TYR A 120 -7.47 -7.60 -12.81
CA TYR A 120 -7.16 -6.79 -11.63
C TYR A 120 -8.35 -6.64 -10.70
N LEU A 121 -9.48 -6.20 -11.24
CA LEU A 121 -10.71 -6.00 -10.45
C LEU A 121 -11.22 -7.27 -9.80
N LYS A 122 -11.21 -8.40 -10.55
CA LYS A 122 -11.60 -9.70 -10.00
C LYS A 122 -10.67 -10.17 -8.90
N LYS A 123 -9.36 -9.95 -9.05
CA LYS A 123 -8.38 -10.33 -8.05
C LYS A 123 -8.54 -9.57 -6.73
N ILE A 124 -8.79 -8.26 -6.80
CA ILE A 124 -8.88 -7.38 -5.61
C ILE A 124 -10.27 -7.42 -4.97
N TYR A 125 -11.31 -7.40 -5.77
CA TYR A 125 -12.70 -7.21 -5.30
C TYR A 125 -13.60 -8.44 -5.49
N GLY A 126 -13.10 -9.52 -6.10
CA GLY A 126 -13.91 -10.68 -6.44
C GLY A 126 -14.94 -10.39 -7.52
N ASP A 127 -16.21 -10.67 -7.28
CA ASP A 127 -17.30 -10.31 -8.19
C ASP A 127 -17.65 -8.82 -8.06
N TYR A 128 -16.79 -7.98 -8.63
CA TYR A 128 -16.90 -6.52 -8.53
C TYR A 128 -18.14 -5.93 -9.20
N MET A 129 -18.79 -6.67 -10.11
CA MET A 129 -20.05 -6.26 -10.73
C MET A 129 -21.26 -6.44 -9.82
N LYS A 130 -21.12 -7.23 -8.76
CA LYS A 130 -22.18 -7.45 -7.79
C LYS A 130 -22.10 -6.42 -6.67
N LEU A 131 -23.12 -5.60 -6.55
CA LEU A 131 -23.22 -4.65 -5.45
C LEU A 131 -23.27 -5.39 -4.10
N PRO A 132 -22.50 -4.94 -3.09
CA PRO A 132 -22.59 -5.50 -1.75
C PRO A 132 -24.02 -5.37 -1.19
N PRO A 133 -24.43 -6.21 -0.22
CA PRO A 133 -25.66 -6.02 0.53
C PRO A 133 -25.74 -4.60 1.13
N GLU A 134 -26.94 -4.04 1.27
CA GLU A 134 -27.11 -2.65 1.73
C GLU A 134 -26.44 -2.36 3.08
N GLU A 135 -26.47 -3.34 3.98
CA GLU A 135 -25.84 -3.27 5.30
C GLU A 135 -24.32 -3.11 5.23
N GLN A 136 -23.69 -3.54 4.12
CA GLN A 136 -22.24 -3.46 3.88
C GLN A 136 -21.84 -2.23 3.06
N ARG A 137 -22.81 -1.43 2.57
CA ARG A 137 -22.55 -0.20 1.80
C ARG A 137 -22.26 0.98 2.71
N VAL A 138 -21.35 0.79 3.66
CA VAL A 138 -20.94 1.83 4.60
C VAL A 138 -19.63 2.45 4.14
N THR A 139 -19.53 3.77 4.27
CA THR A 139 -18.27 4.45 4.02
C THR A 139 -17.27 4.16 5.14
N ASN A 140 -16.02 3.86 4.77
CA ASN A 140 -14.91 3.73 5.70
C ASN A 140 -14.29 5.09 6.08
N HIS A 141 -14.82 6.18 5.53
CA HIS A 141 -14.32 7.52 5.78
C HIS A 141 -15.01 8.13 7.00
N LEU A 142 -14.21 8.54 7.97
CA LEU A 142 -14.66 9.17 9.22
C LEU A 142 -14.74 10.71 9.12
N PHE A 143 -14.69 11.27 7.92
CA PHE A 143 -14.81 12.71 7.71
C PHE A 143 -16.17 13.08 7.16
N GLN A 144 -16.65 14.28 7.51
CA GLN A 144 -17.79 14.90 6.87
C GLN A 144 -17.31 15.84 5.77
N ALA A 145 -17.86 15.70 4.57
CA ALA A 145 -17.57 16.59 3.46
C ALA A 145 -18.77 17.51 3.24
N TRP A 146 -18.51 18.80 3.03
CA TRP A 146 -19.51 19.79 2.65
C TRP A 146 -18.97 20.71 1.57
N TRP A 147 -19.85 21.23 0.73
CA TRP A 147 -19.48 22.23 -0.25
C TRP A 147 -19.24 23.57 0.45
N LYS A 148 -18.12 24.21 0.15
CA LYS A 148 -17.93 25.60 0.53
C LYS A 148 -18.80 26.44 -0.42
N GLU A 149 -19.76 27.20 0.13
CA GLU A 149 -20.51 28.14 -0.69
C GLU A 149 -19.53 29.18 -1.29
N PRO A 150 -19.68 29.53 -2.60
CA PRO A 150 -18.88 30.59 -3.17
C PRO A 150 -19.10 31.87 -2.38
N GLU A 151 -18.02 32.49 -1.93
CA GLU A 151 -18.07 33.83 -1.34
C GLU A 151 -18.62 34.77 -2.41
N ILE A 152 -19.83 35.35 -2.17
CA ILE A 152 -20.49 36.32 -3.04
C ILE A 152 -19.78 37.66 -2.89
#